data_065efee66553db74267c0601ea2916f3
#
_entry.id   065efee66553db74267c0601ea2916f3
#
_cell.length_a   1.000
_cell.length_b   1.000
_cell.length_c   1.000
_cell.angle_alpha   90.00
_cell.angle_beta   90.00
_cell.angle_gamma   90.00
#
_symmetry.space_group_name_H-M   'P 1'
#
loop_
_entity.id
_entity.type
_entity.pdbx_description
1 polymer ?
#
loop_
_entity_poly.entity_id
_entity_poly.type
_entity_poly.pdbx_seq_one_letter_code
_entity_poly.pdbx_strand_id
1 'polypeptide(L)'
;MSTPGPAPAPPRPGGSPFTSVPAHAVLPTLLTLALIAGPLLALLVRTPWGSLPQLLTEPAALGAVRLSVLTALATTLISALLGTPTALVLATVLEKSRARRLTWPLYGLIYTPIIFSPVVSGLALLFFWGRRGLLGSWLDAASISVAYTPLAVVLAQTFVALPFFVATLVTTLRALPPEYAEIARLEGASPAEVTTRVLLPLATPGLLTAAVLTFARALGEYGATVTFAGNIEGVTRTIPLAIELALSSNRMEAALGAALMLIALYISLLAAGALALWLGRLKGGRPL
;
A
#
# COMPACT_ATOMS: atom_id res chain seq x y z
N MET A 1 13.10 -56.80 34.65
CA MET A 1 12.42 -56.21 33.46
C MET A 1 11.53 -55.10 33.97
N SER A 2 12.02 -53.85 33.93
CA SER A 2 11.29 -52.65 34.33
C SER A 2 10.53 -52.13 33.11
N THR A 3 9.19 -52.03 33.23
CA THR A 3 8.33 -51.41 32.20
C THR A 3 8.68 -49.95 31.99
N PRO A 4 8.84 -49.47 30.74
CA PRO A 4 9.06 -48.06 30.48
C PRO A 4 7.85 -47.24 30.90
N GLY A 5 8.08 -46.17 31.65
CA GLY A 5 7.04 -45.22 32.07
C GLY A 5 6.36 -44.53 30.87
N PRO A 6 5.12 -44.02 31.06
CA PRO A 6 4.37 -43.37 29.99
C PRO A 6 5.12 -42.16 29.46
N ALA A 7 5.15 -42.03 28.13
CA ALA A 7 5.75 -40.90 27.45
C ALA A 7 5.10 -39.55 27.88
N PRO A 8 5.85 -38.48 28.04
CA PRO A 8 5.30 -37.19 28.42
C PRO A 8 4.28 -36.72 27.37
N ALA A 9 3.13 -36.26 27.88
CA ALA A 9 2.05 -35.72 27.03
C ALA A 9 2.55 -34.58 26.17
N PRO A 10 2.14 -34.47 24.88
CA PRO A 10 2.51 -33.39 24.02
C PRO A 10 2.09 -32.04 24.61
N PRO A 11 2.90 -30.97 24.44
CA PRO A 11 2.55 -29.65 24.95
C PRO A 11 1.22 -29.21 24.34
N ARG A 12 0.28 -28.77 25.20
CA ARG A 12 -1.01 -28.22 24.78
C ARG A 12 -0.79 -27.04 23.84
N PRO A 13 -1.52 -26.94 22.72
CA PRO A 13 -1.39 -25.79 21.81
C PRO A 13 -1.68 -24.50 22.59
N GLY A 14 -0.74 -23.56 22.48
CA GLY A 14 -0.57 -22.38 23.30
C GLY A 14 -1.81 -21.54 23.50
N GLY A 15 -2.14 -21.34 24.77
CA GLY A 15 -2.89 -20.16 25.18
C GLY A 15 -2.08 -18.91 24.83
N SER A 16 -2.78 -17.81 24.46
CA SER A 16 -2.13 -16.52 24.25
C SER A 16 -1.19 -16.20 25.42
N PRO A 17 0.07 -15.75 25.18
CA PRO A 17 0.98 -15.36 26.26
C PRO A 17 0.44 -14.15 27.06
N PHE A 18 -0.59 -13.47 26.53
CA PHE A 18 -1.24 -12.34 27.17
C PHE A 18 -2.53 -12.79 27.85
N THR A 19 -2.48 -12.95 29.16
CA THR A 19 -3.64 -13.34 29.98
C THR A 19 -4.44 -12.14 30.50
N SER A 20 -3.87 -10.93 30.48
CA SER A 20 -4.52 -9.67 30.88
C SER A 20 -3.81 -8.47 30.26
N VAL A 21 -4.58 -7.41 30.00
CA VAL A 21 -3.99 -6.11 29.59
C VAL A 21 -3.40 -5.44 30.83
N PRO A 22 -2.12 -5.09 30.85
CA PRO A 22 -1.52 -4.41 31.99
C PRO A 22 -2.15 -3.04 32.21
N ALA A 23 -2.54 -2.72 33.44
CA ALA A 23 -3.24 -1.48 33.77
C ALA A 23 -2.50 -0.20 33.29
N HIS A 24 -1.16 -0.21 33.30
CA HIS A 24 -0.35 0.90 32.81
C HIS A 24 -0.44 1.12 31.30
N ALA A 25 -0.91 0.16 30.50
CA ALA A 25 -1.10 0.31 29.05
C ALA A 25 -2.44 0.99 28.71
N VAL A 26 -3.41 1.03 29.63
CA VAL A 26 -4.75 1.58 29.35
C VAL A 26 -4.70 3.08 29.07
N LEU A 27 -4.04 3.86 29.91
CA LEU A 27 -3.94 5.31 29.73
C LEU A 27 -3.23 5.71 28.41
N PRO A 28 -2.05 5.16 28.06
CA PRO A 28 -1.43 5.43 26.76
C PRO A 28 -2.32 5.03 25.58
N THR A 29 -3.04 3.92 25.69
CA THR A 29 -3.98 3.47 24.62
C THR A 29 -5.12 4.47 24.44
N LEU A 30 -5.75 4.93 25.55
CA LEU A 30 -6.82 5.93 25.49
C LEU A 30 -6.32 7.26 24.91
N LEU A 31 -5.12 7.71 25.29
CA LEU A 31 -4.50 8.91 24.71
C LEU A 31 -4.22 8.74 23.22
N THR A 32 -3.73 7.59 22.79
CA THR A 32 -3.51 7.29 21.38
C THR A 32 -4.84 7.32 20.59
N LEU A 33 -5.89 6.70 21.14
CA LEU A 33 -7.21 6.72 20.50
C LEU A 33 -7.78 8.15 20.44
N ALA A 34 -7.65 8.94 21.50
CA ALA A 34 -8.09 10.33 21.51
C ALA A 34 -7.30 11.20 20.50
N LEU A 35 -5.99 10.99 20.39
CA LEU A 35 -5.13 11.69 19.43
C LEU A 35 -5.52 11.40 17.98
N ILE A 36 -5.93 10.17 17.67
CA ILE A 36 -6.35 9.76 16.34
C ILE A 36 -7.81 10.15 16.07
N ALA A 37 -8.72 9.88 17.01
CA ALA A 37 -10.14 10.14 16.84
C ALA A 37 -10.50 11.62 16.91
N GLY A 38 -9.81 12.41 17.71
CA GLY A 38 -10.11 13.83 17.93
C GLY A 38 -10.11 14.65 16.63
N PRO A 39 -9.03 14.64 15.82
CA PRO A 39 -9.01 15.35 14.53
C PRO A 39 -10.08 14.87 13.55
N LEU A 40 -10.37 13.56 13.50
CA LEU A 40 -11.43 13.01 12.64
C LEU A 40 -12.82 13.48 13.06
N LEU A 41 -13.09 13.51 14.37
CA LEU A 41 -14.32 14.06 14.91
C LEU A 41 -14.45 15.56 14.63
N ALA A 42 -13.36 16.32 14.79
CA ALA A 42 -13.35 17.75 14.49
C ALA A 42 -13.68 18.03 13.00
N LEU A 43 -13.18 17.21 12.09
CA LEU A 43 -13.49 17.28 10.66
C LEU A 43 -14.99 17.03 10.43
N LEU A 44 -15.55 15.98 11.04
CA LEU A 44 -16.99 15.66 10.91
C LEU A 44 -17.88 16.76 11.48
N VAL A 45 -17.52 17.35 12.62
CA VAL A 45 -18.28 18.47 13.25
C VAL A 45 -18.22 19.74 12.38
N ARG A 46 -17.09 19.99 11.72
CA ARG A 46 -16.90 21.18 10.85
C ARG A 46 -17.49 21.00 9.46
N THR A 47 -17.93 19.82 9.10
CA THR A 47 -18.49 19.52 7.78
C THR A 47 -19.80 20.27 7.55
N PRO A 48 -19.94 20.96 6.41
CA PRO A 48 -21.17 21.66 6.04
C PRO A 48 -22.19 20.66 5.49
N TRP A 49 -22.84 19.89 6.35
CA TRP A 49 -23.76 18.81 5.96
C TRP A 49 -24.89 19.26 5.04
N GLY A 50 -25.34 20.52 5.14
CA GLY A 50 -26.40 21.08 4.31
C GLY A 50 -26.01 21.28 2.85
N SER A 51 -24.75 21.68 2.56
CA SER A 51 -24.23 21.88 1.20
C SER A 51 -23.50 20.64 0.65
N LEU A 52 -23.30 19.60 1.47
CA LEU A 52 -22.55 18.41 1.11
C LEU A 52 -23.06 17.71 -0.17
N PRO A 53 -24.38 17.49 -0.39
CA PRO A 53 -24.86 16.86 -1.62
C PRO A 53 -24.44 17.62 -2.89
N GLN A 54 -24.45 18.94 -2.85
CA GLN A 54 -24.02 19.78 -3.98
C GLN A 54 -22.53 19.68 -4.22
N LEU A 55 -21.70 19.72 -3.15
CA LEU A 55 -20.25 19.57 -3.23
C LEU A 55 -19.82 18.20 -3.78
N LEU A 56 -20.55 17.14 -3.41
CA LEU A 56 -20.29 15.78 -3.87
C LEU A 56 -20.68 15.54 -5.33
N THR A 57 -21.63 16.30 -5.87
CA THR A 57 -22.12 16.17 -7.25
C THR A 57 -21.45 17.15 -8.21
N GLU A 58 -20.57 18.02 -7.74
CA GLU A 58 -19.84 18.96 -8.59
C GLU A 58 -18.99 18.21 -9.63
N PRO A 59 -19.10 18.53 -10.94
CA PRO A 59 -18.35 17.83 -11.99
C PRO A 59 -16.84 17.76 -11.76
N ALA A 60 -16.24 18.83 -11.25
CA ALA A 60 -14.82 18.89 -10.92
C ALA A 60 -14.44 17.90 -9.80
N ALA A 61 -15.31 17.76 -8.77
CA ALA A 61 -15.10 16.83 -7.67
C ALA A 61 -15.21 15.37 -8.14
N LEU A 62 -16.24 15.06 -8.94
CA LEU A 62 -16.41 13.72 -9.53
C LEU A 62 -15.25 13.38 -10.49
N GLY A 63 -14.75 14.35 -11.26
CA GLY A 63 -13.58 14.20 -12.10
C GLY A 63 -12.34 13.82 -11.29
N ALA A 64 -12.10 14.50 -10.16
CA ALA A 64 -11.00 14.22 -9.24
C ALA A 64 -11.12 12.82 -8.59
N VAL A 65 -12.34 12.41 -8.18
CA VAL A 65 -12.60 11.05 -7.67
C VAL A 65 -12.27 10.00 -8.70
N ARG A 66 -12.82 10.15 -9.93
CA ARG A 66 -12.56 9.20 -11.03
C ARG A 66 -11.08 9.07 -11.33
N LEU A 67 -10.37 10.18 -11.45
CA LEU A 67 -8.94 10.17 -11.72
C LEU A 67 -8.17 9.50 -10.57
N SER A 68 -8.44 9.86 -9.32
CA SER A 68 -7.80 9.26 -8.15
C SER A 68 -7.97 7.74 -8.11
N VAL A 69 -9.19 7.25 -8.33
CA VAL A 69 -9.46 5.81 -8.32
C VAL A 69 -8.75 5.10 -9.47
N LEU A 70 -8.84 5.62 -10.70
CA LEU A 70 -8.22 5.02 -11.87
C LEU A 70 -6.70 4.98 -11.76
N THR A 71 -6.08 6.08 -11.34
CA THR A 71 -4.62 6.14 -11.18
C THR A 71 -4.14 5.27 -10.02
N ALA A 72 -4.86 5.22 -8.89
CA ALA A 72 -4.52 4.35 -7.78
C ALA A 72 -4.68 2.86 -8.13
N LEU A 73 -5.71 2.48 -8.92
CA LEU A 73 -5.85 1.12 -9.45
C LEU A 73 -4.70 0.76 -10.38
N ALA A 74 -4.36 1.63 -11.33
CA ALA A 74 -3.23 1.43 -12.24
C ALA A 74 -1.92 1.28 -11.46
N THR A 75 -1.68 2.14 -10.48
CA THR A 75 -0.53 2.08 -9.57
C THR A 75 -0.47 0.76 -8.81
N THR A 76 -1.59 0.31 -8.27
CA THR A 76 -1.67 -0.96 -7.54
C THR A 76 -1.38 -2.15 -8.43
N LEU A 77 -1.92 -2.15 -9.66
CA LEU A 77 -1.65 -3.18 -10.64
C LEU A 77 -0.17 -3.23 -11.05
N ILE A 78 0.42 -2.07 -11.36
CA ILE A 78 1.86 -1.95 -11.67
C ILE A 78 2.69 -2.42 -10.48
N SER A 79 2.33 -2.02 -9.26
CA SER A 79 3.03 -2.43 -8.05
C SER A 79 2.91 -3.93 -7.79
N ALA A 80 1.77 -4.54 -8.10
CA ALA A 80 1.62 -5.99 -8.01
C ALA A 80 2.46 -6.72 -9.06
N LEU A 81 2.46 -6.22 -10.30
CA LEU A 81 3.21 -6.82 -11.41
C LEU A 81 4.73 -6.76 -11.21
N LEU A 82 5.24 -5.60 -10.77
CA LEU A 82 6.68 -5.38 -10.56
C LEU A 82 7.13 -5.75 -9.15
N GLY A 83 6.29 -5.50 -8.16
CA GLY A 83 6.60 -5.71 -6.74
C GLY A 83 6.59 -7.18 -6.35
N THR A 84 5.75 -8.02 -6.95
CA THR A 84 5.73 -9.46 -6.63
C THR A 84 7.05 -10.15 -6.97
N PRO A 85 7.59 -10.08 -8.20
CA PRO A 85 8.89 -10.66 -8.49
C PRO A 85 10.02 -10.02 -7.68
N THR A 86 9.95 -8.72 -7.43
CA THR A 86 10.93 -8.03 -6.60
C THR A 86 10.91 -8.56 -5.16
N ALA A 87 9.73 -8.75 -4.58
CA ALA A 87 9.59 -9.31 -3.23
C ALA A 87 10.08 -10.75 -3.14
N LEU A 88 9.83 -11.57 -4.15
CA LEU A 88 10.35 -12.95 -4.23
C LEU A 88 11.87 -12.96 -4.28
N VAL A 89 12.49 -12.11 -5.09
CA VAL A 89 13.96 -11.98 -5.16
C VAL A 89 14.50 -11.55 -3.80
N LEU A 90 13.92 -10.52 -3.18
CA LEU A 90 14.37 -10.04 -1.86
C LEU A 90 14.21 -11.10 -0.77
N ALA A 91 13.09 -11.81 -0.72
CA ALA A 91 12.86 -12.88 0.25
C ALA A 91 13.90 -14.00 0.12
N THR A 92 14.19 -14.45 -1.12
CA THR A 92 15.16 -15.53 -1.37
C THR A 92 16.61 -15.13 -1.17
N VAL A 93 16.99 -13.90 -1.55
CA VAL A 93 18.39 -13.42 -1.41
C VAL A 93 18.74 -13.16 0.05
N LEU A 94 17.77 -12.78 0.87
CA LEU A 94 17.97 -12.60 2.33
C LEU A 94 18.28 -13.89 3.07
N GLU A 95 17.80 -15.05 2.58
CA GLU A 95 18.08 -16.34 3.20
C GLU A 95 19.52 -16.81 2.92
N LYS A 96 20.13 -16.36 1.81
CA LYS A 96 21.47 -16.79 1.41
C LYS A 96 22.54 -15.89 2.01
N SER A 97 23.26 -16.37 3.02
CA SER A 97 24.33 -15.62 3.72
C SER A 97 25.42 -15.03 2.79
N ARG A 98 25.71 -15.68 1.66
CA ARG A 98 26.69 -15.21 0.66
C ARG A 98 26.21 -13.99 -0.15
N ALA A 99 24.92 -13.79 -0.31
CA ALA A 99 24.35 -12.68 -1.07
C ALA A 99 24.10 -11.43 -0.21
N ARG A 100 24.38 -11.46 1.08
CA ARG A 100 24.11 -10.39 2.04
C ARG A 100 24.73 -9.03 1.65
N ARG A 101 25.87 -9.02 0.95
CA ARG A 101 26.50 -7.77 0.48
C ARG A 101 25.72 -7.07 -0.61
N LEU A 102 24.93 -7.80 -1.42
CA LEU A 102 24.13 -7.24 -2.51
C LEU A 102 22.71 -6.85 -2.04
N THR A 103 22.25 -7.43 -0.95
CA THR A 103 20.89 -7.17 -0.42
C THR A 103 20.73 -5.78 0.17
N TRP A 104 21.73 -5.28 0.92
CA TRP A 104 21.65 -3.97 1.55
C TRP A 104 21.46 -2.82 0.56
N PRO A 105 22.25 -2.68 -0.53
CA PRO A 105 22.01 -1.63 -1.51
C PRO A 105 20.69 -1.79 -2.25
N LEU A 106 20.24 -3.03 -2.53
CA LEU A 106 18.96 -3.28 -3.17
C LEU A 106 17.78 -2.88 -2.25
N TYR A 107 17.84 -3.22 -0.96
CA TYR A 107 16.90 -2.74 0.04
C TYR A 107 16.92 -1.21 0.13
N GLY A 108 18.11 -0.62 0.27
CA GLY A 108 18.25 0.83 0.32
C GLY A 108 17.59 1.50 -0.89
N LEU A 109 17.84 1.01 -2.09
CA LEU A 109 17.27 1.56 -3.32
C LEU A 109 15.74 1.46 -3.33
N ILE A 110 15.17 0.29 -2.99
CA ILE A 110 13.72 0.08 -3.02
C ILE A 110 13.01 0.90 -1.95
N TYR A 111 13.62 1.05 -0.76
CA TYR A 111 13.00 1.78 0.35
C TYR A 111 13.33 3.29 0.37
N THR A 112 14.24 3.75 -0.49
CA THR A 112 14.59 5.18 -0.62
C THR A 112 13.37 6.08 -0.78
N PRO A 113 12.34 5.76 -1.59
CA PRO A 113 11.17 6.63 -1.74
C PRO A 113 10.36 6.82 -0.44
N ILE A 114 10.44 5.90 0.51
CA ILE A 114 9.76 6.04 1.81
C ILE A 114 10.45 7.10 2.69
N ILE A 115 11.76 7.23 2.55
CA ILE A 115 12.60 8.13 3.36
C ILE A 115 12.58 9.54 2.77
N PHE A 116 12.43 9.67 1.46
CA PHE A 116 12.42 10.96 0.78
C PHE A 116 11.17 11.76 1.14
N SER A 117 11.35 13.08 1.30
CA SER A 117 10.16 13.94 1.37
C SER A 117 9.39 13.85 0.04
N PRO A 118 8.05 14.00 0.08
CA PRO A 118 7.23 13.92 -1.14
C PRO A 118 7.68 14.90 -2.24
N VAL A 119 8.13 16.10 -1.87
CA VAL A 119 8.62 17.12 -2.82
C VAL A 119 9.91 16.66 -3.49
N VAL A 120 10.85 16.06 -2.73
CA VAL A 120 12.12 15.53 -3.27
C VAL A 120 11.82 14.36 -4.23
N SER A 121 10.86 13.52 -3.89
CA SER A 121 10.40 12.45 -4.78
C SER A 121 9.88 13.00 -6.12
N GLY A 122 9.06 14.05 -6.06
CA GLY A 122 8.54 14.72 -7.26
C GLY A 122 9.65 15.37 -8.11
N LEU A 123 10.63 16.01 -7.49
CA LEU A 123 11.79 16.58 -8.20
C LEU A 123 12.64 15.47 -8.84
N ALA A 124 12.88 14.36 -8.15
CA ALA A 124 13.62 13.22 -8.72
C ALA A 124 12.90 12.67 -9.98
N LEU A 125 11.58 12.53 -9.92
CA LEU A 125 10.78 12.11 -11.06
C LEU A 125 10.82 13.13 -12.20
N LEU A 126 10.75 14.42 -11.87
CA LEU A 126 10.84 15.49 -12.88
C LEU A 126 12.21 15.52 -13.58
N PHE A 127 13.31 15.33 -12.84
CA PHE A 127 14.65 15.24 -13.42
C PHE A 127 14.88 13.96 -14.21
N PHE A 128 14.12 12.92 -13.99
CA PHE A 128 14.24 11.68 -14.75
C PHE A 128 13.28 11.66 -15.98
N TRP A 129 11.98 11.92 -15.76
CA TRP A 129 10.92 11.80 -16.77
C TRP A 129 10.50 13.12 -17.42
N GLY A 130 10.86 14.29 -16.85
CA GLY A 130 10.49 15.59 -17.38
C GLY A 130 11.16 15.85 -18.73
N ARG A 131 10.64 16.77 -19.55
CA ARG A 131 11.12 17.07 -20.90
C ARG A 131 12.64 17.30 -21.00
N ARG A 132 13.23 17.92 -19.96
CA ARG A 132 14.69 18.15 -19.86
C ARG A 132 15.38 17.13 -18.94
N GLY A 133 14.67 16.06 -18.54
CA GLY A 133 15.19 15.01 -17.68
C GLY A 133 15.99 13.96 -18.45
N LEU A 134 16.65 13.08 -17.71
CA LEU A 134 17.55 12.06 -18.27
C LEU A 134 16.87 11.17 -19.33
N LEU A 135 15.70 10.63 -19.06
CA LEU A 135 14.94 9.81 -20.00
C LEU A 135 13.92 10.64 -20.78
N GLY A 136 13.37 11.69 -20.15
CA GLY A 136 12.33 12.52 -20.74
C GLY A 136 12.78 13.26 -21.99
N SER A 137 14.05 13.64 -22.11
CA SER A 137 14.61 14.26 -23.32
C SER A 137 14.55 13.34 -24.54
N TRP A 138 14.77 12.04 -24.37
CA TRP A 138 14.64 11.03 -25.42
C TRP A 138 13.19 10.81 -25.82
N LEU A 139 12.28 10.78 -24.84
CA LEU A 139 10.85 10.63 -25.07
C LEU A 139 10.26 11.88 -25.78
N ASP A 140 10.72 13.09 -25.40
CA ASP A 140 10.29 14.34 -26.02
C ASP A 140 10.73 14.40 -27.50
N ALA A 141 11.93 13.91 -27.83
CA ALA A 141 12.38 13.73 -29.21
C ALA A 141 11.49 12.78 -30.02
N ALA A 142 10.83 11.81 -29.36
CA ALA A 142 9.82 10.93 -29.93
C ALA A 142 8.39 11.51 -29.85
N SER A 143 8.23 12.79 -29.49
CA SER A 143 6.94 13.47 -29.28
C SER A 143 6.09 12.86 -28.14
N ILE A 144 6.71 12.17 -27.17
CA ILE A 144 6.07 11.58 -26.01
C ILE A 144 6.35 12.46 -24.78
N SER A 145 5.33 13.17 -24.29
CA SER A 145 5.44 13.94 -23.05
C SER A 145 4.88 13.12 -21.88
N VAL A 146 5.67 12.93 -20.83
CA VAL A 146 5.25 12.22 -19.61
C VAL A 146 4.79 13.20 -18.53
N ALA A 147 5.57 14.25 -18.25
CA ALA A 147 5.21 15.24 -17.24
C ALA A 147 3.86 15.92 -17.58
N TYR A 148 3.11 16.28 -16.55
CA TYR A 148 1.80 16.94 -16.64
C TYR A 148 0.71 16.12 -17.35
N THR A 149 0.82 14.79 -17.28
CA THR A 149 -0.16 13.84 -17.83
C THR A 149 -0.70 12.91 -16.75
N PRO A 150 -1.81 12.18 -16.97
CA PRO A 150 -2.27 11.14 -16.06
C PRO A 150 -1.21 10.06 -15.81
N LEU A 151 -0.35 9.78 -16.79
CA LEU A 151 0.77 8.87 -16.63
C LEU A 151 1.77 9.37 -15.59
N ALA A 152 2.04 10.68 -15.53
CA ALA A 152 2.89 11.25 -14.48
C ALA A 152 2.29 11.04 -13.08
N VAL A 153 0.96 11.13 -12.94
CA VAL A 153 0.27 10.81 -11.68
C VAL A 153 0.52 9.35 -11.29
N VAL A 154 0.33 8.41 -12.21
CA VAL A 154 0.56 6.97 -11.97
C VAL A 154 2.02 6.69 -11.60
N LEU A 155 2.98 7.31 -12.30
CA LEU A 155 4.41 7.15 -12.00
C LEU A 155 4.78 7.72 -10.62
N ALA A 156 4.24 8.90 -10.24
CA ALA A 156 4.44 9.48 -8.92
C ALA A 156 3.88 8.58 -7.82
N GLN A 157 2.65 8.14 -7.98
CA GLN A 157 2.01 7.21 -7.06
C GLN A 157 2.76 5.88 -6.97
N THR A 158 3.20 5.31 -8.10
CA THR A 158 3.95 4.04 -8.13
C THR A 158 5.30 4.20 -7.42
N PHE A 159 6.04 5.27 -7.68
CA PHE A 159 7.33 5.52 -7.06
C PHE A 159 7.22 5.52 -5.52
N VAL A 160 6.16 6.12 -4.99
CA VAL A 160 5.97 6.26 -3.54
C VAL A 160 5.28 5.04 -2.92
N ALA A 161 4.38 4.35 -3.64
CA ALA A 161 3.57 3.26 -3.10
C ALA A 161 4.16 1.86 -3.30
N LEU A 162 4.94 1.63 -4.37
CA LEU A 162 5.59 0.34 -4.67
C LEU A 162 6.40 -0.23 -3.50
N PRO A 163 7.20 0.57 -2.75
CA PRO A 163 7.95 0.05 -1.60
C PRO A 163 7.05 -0.57 -0.52
N PHE A 164 5.86 -0.04 -0.31
CA PHE A 164 4.90 -0.59 0.66
C PHE A 164 4.37 -1.96 0.23
N PHE A 165 4.11 -2.13 -1.08
CA PHE A 165 3.74 -3.42 -1.63
C PHE A 165 4.85 -4.46 -1.40
N VAL A 166 6.08 -4.10 -1.79
CA VAL A 166 7.24 -4.99 -1.66
C VAL A 166 7.50 -5.35 -0.20
N ALA A 167 7.48 -4.37 0.71
CA ALA A 167 7.71 -4.59 2.14
C ALA A 167 6.71 -5.58 2.74
N THR A 168 5.41 -5.34 2.46
CA THR A 168 4.33 -6.19 2.98
C THR A 168 4.45 -7.62 2.46
N LEU A 169 4.72 -7.77 1.16
CA LEU A 169 4.82 -9.10 0.56
C LEU A 169 6.10 -9.84 1.00
N VAL A 170 7.25 -9.18 1.13
CA VAL A 170 8.48 -9.76 1.68
C VAL A 170 8.23 -10.28 3.09
N THR A 171 7.59 -9.48 3.94
CA THR A 171 7.27 -9.88 5.32
C THR A 171 6.35 -11.08 5.34
N THR A 172 5.33 -11.11 4.49
CA THR A 172 4.41 -12.25 4.36
C THR A 172 5.14 -13.51 3.91
N LEU A 173 5.94 -13.43 2.84
CA LEU A 173 6.67 -14.59 2.30
C LEU A 173 7.64 -15.17 3.33
N ARG A 174 8.30 -14.33 4.12
CA ARG A 174 9.23 -14.76 5.16
C ARG A 174 8.55 -15.33 6.41
N ALA A 175 7.28 -15.05 6.61
CA ALA A 175 6.48 -15.63 7.69
C ALA A 175 5.93 -17.02 7.34
N LEU A 176 6.03 -17.45 6.08
CA LEU A 176 5.60 -18.79 5.68
C LEU A 176 6.58 -19.84 6.25
N PRO A 177 6.07 -20.94 6.83
CA PRO A 177 6.88 -22.06 7.28
C PRO A 177 7.70 -22.66 6.13
N PRO A 178 9.03 -22.83 6.28
CA PRO A 178 9.90 -23.35 5.22
C PRO A 178 9.57 -24.78 4.80
N GLU A 179 8.92 -25.54 5.67
CA GLU A 179 8.52 -26.93 5.47
C GLU A 179 7.64 -27.12 4.22
N TYR A 180 6.79 -26.15 3.89
CA TYR A 180 5.97 -26.22 2.68
C TYR A 180 6.80 -26.25 1.40
N ALA A 181 7.87 -25.45 1.35
CA ALA A 181 8.78 -25.43 0.21
C ALA A 181 9.66 -26.69 0.17
N GLU A 182 10.06 -27.22 1.33
CA GLU A 182 10.88 -28.41 1.44
C GLU A 182 10.08 -29.67 1.01
N ILE A 183 8.88 -29.84 1.48
CA ILE A 183 7.99 -30.96 1.07
C ILE A 183 7.76 -30.95 -0.44
N ALA A 184 7.42 -29.78 -1.02
CA ALA A 184 7.20 -29.67 -2.45
C ALA A 184 8.45 -30.04 -3.27
N ARG A 185 9.66 -29.70 -2.80
CA ARG A 185 10.92 -30.10 -3.45
C ARG A 185 11.20 -31.58 -3.32
N LEU A 186 10.86 -32.20 -2.18
CA LEU A 186 11.00 -33.66 -1.99
C LEU A 186 10.06 -34.43 -2.93
N GLU A 187 8.89 -33.89 -3.24
CA GLU A 187 7.94 -34.41 -4.22
C GLU A 187 8.35 -34.10 -5.70
N GLY A 188 9.52 -33.51 -5.91
CA GLY A 188 10.09 -33.27 -7.24
C GLY A 188 9.68 -31.95 -7.90
N ALA A 189 9.03 -31.04 -7.16
CA ALA A 189 8.66 -29.74 -7.73
C ALA A 189 9.90 -28.87 -8.03
N SER A 190 9.91 -28.28 -9.21
CA SER A 190 10.90 -27.27 -9.60
C SER A 190 10.79 -26.00 -8.77
N PRO A 191 11.85 -25.18 -8.67
CA PRO A 191 11.80 -23.90 -7.94
C PRO A 191 10.67 -22.97 -8.40
N ALA A 192 10.33 -22.97 -9.70
CA ALA A 192 9.24 -22.19 -10.26
C ALA A 192 7.88 -22.73 -9.79
N GLU A 193 7.71 -24.05 -9.74
CA GLU A 193 6.47 -24.67 -9.24
C GLU A 193 6.28 -24.45 -7.75
N VAL A 194 7.35 -24.57 -6.93
CA VAL A 194 7.28 -24.21 -5.51
C VAL A 194 6.81 -22.76 -5.32
N THR A 195 7.36 -21.83 -6.10
CA THR A 195 6.97 -20.42 -6.00
C THR A 195 5.52 -20.19 -6.43
N THR A 196 5.12 -20.70 -7.61
CA THR A 196 3.83 -20.36 -8.22
C THR A 196 2.67 -21.21 -7.67
N ARG A 197 2.91 -22.48 -7.32
CA ARG A 197 1.87 -23.41 -6.87
C ARG A 197 1.78 -23.56 -5.35
N VAL A 198 2.82 -23.15 -4.60
CA VAL A 198 2.86 -23.29 -3.14
C VAL A 198 2.97 -21.94 -2.46
N LEU A 199 4.07 -21.19 -2.65
CA LEU A 199 4.32 -19.98 -1.88
C LEU A 199 3.36 -18.83 -2.21
N LEU A 200 3.12 -18.54 -3.50
CA LEU A 200 2.22 -17.45 -3.88
C LEU A 200 0.75 -17.70 -3.48
N PRO A 201 0.17 -18.91 -3.65
CA PRO A 201 -1.15 -19.21 -3.12
C PRO A 201 -1.24 -19.08 -1.59
N LEU A 202 -0.24 -19.54 -0.85
CA LEU A 202 -0.18 -19.38 0.61
C LEU A 202 -0.02 -17.91 1.02
N ALA A 203 0.68 -17.10 0.22
CA ALA A 203 0.87 -15.66 0.44
C ALA A 203 -0.33 -14.80 -0.02
N THR A 204 -1.39 -15.37 -0.58
CA THR A 204 -2.56 -14.62 -1.11
C THR A 204 -3.15 -13.61 -0.12
N PRO A 205 -3.35 -13.92 1.18
CA PRO A 205 -3.83 -12.92 2.14
C PRO A 205 -2.88 -11.73 2.27
N GLY A 206 -1.57 -11.98 2.25
CA GLY A 206 -0.54 -10.93 2.28
C GLY A 206 -0.49 -10.12 0.98
N LEU A 207 -0.68 -10.76 -0.17
CA LEU A 207 -0.81 -10.07 -1.47
C LEU A 207 -2.00 -9.11 -1.48
N LEU A 208 -3.16 -9.55 -0.97
CA LEU A 208 -4.34 -8.69 -0.83
C LEU A 208 -4.07 -7.52 0.12
N THR A 209 -3.44 -7.78 1.26
CA THR A 209 -3.06 -6.72 2.21
C THR A 209 -2.09 -5.73 1.57
N ALA A 210 -1.07 -6.21 0.84
CA ALA A 210 -0.13 -5.38 0.11
C ALA A 210 -0.83 -4.50 -0.94
N ALA A 211 -1.78 -5.06 -1.69
CA ALA A 211 -2.56 -4.33 -2.69
C ALA A 211 -3.44 -3.25 -2.05
N VAL A 212 -4.15 -3.55 -0.96
CA VAL A 212 -4.99 -2.59 -0.22
C VAL A 212 -4.15 -1.44 0.33
N LEU A 213 -3.00 -1.73 0.96
CA LEU A 213 -2.10 -0.70 1.49
C LEU A 213 -1.51 0.17 0.39
N THR A 214 -1.12 -0.44 -0.74
CA THR A 214 -0.59 0.28 -1.90
C THR A 214 -1.63 1.20 -2.52
N PHE A 215 -2.86 0.71 -2.69
CA PHE A 215 -3.98 1.51 -3.19
C PHE A 215 -4.28 2.70 -2.26
N ALA A 216 -4.35 2.46 -0.95
CA ALA A 216 -4.58 3.51 0.03
C ALA A 216 -3.44 4.55 -0.01
N ARG A 217 -2.18 4.11 -0.10
CA ARG A 217 -1.02 5.01 -0.18
C ARG A 217 -1.03 5.83 -1.47
N ALA A 218 -1.43 5.22 -2.60
CA ALA A 218 -1.55 5.90 -3.89
C ALA A 218 -2.68 6.94 -3.87
N LEU A 219 -3.85 6.62 -3.31
CA LEU A 219 -4.98 7.55 -3.19
C LEU A 219 -4.62 8.82 -2.41
N GLY A 220 -3.80 8.71 -1.37
CA GLY A 220 -3.37 9.83 -0.54
C GLY A 220 -2.13 10.56 -1.06
N GLU A 221 -1.60 10.19 -2.24
CA GLU A 221 -0.39 10.83 -2.75
C GLU A 221 -0.69 12.24 -3.26
N TYR A 222 0.09 13.20 -2.74
CA TYR A 222 -0.04 14.63 -3.06
C TYR A 222 1.29 15.24 -3.52
N GLY A 223 2.33 15.15 -2.68
CA GLY A 223 3.53 15.97 -2.82
C GLY A 223 4.38 15.66 -4.04
N ALA A 224 4.59 14.38 -4.36
CA ALA A 224 5.29 13.98 -5.57
C ALA A 224 4.43 14.27 -6.80
N THR A 225 3.12 14.08 -6.69
CA THR A 225 2.17 14.31 -7.78
C THR A 225 2.09 15.78 -8.16
N VAL A 226 1.94 16.71 -7.21
CA VAL A 226 1.86 18.14 -7.51
C VAL A 226 3.15 18.65 -8.17
N THR A 227 4.31 18.17 -7.74
CA THR A 227 5.61 18.60 -8.25
C THR A 227 5.88 18.08 -9.66
N PHE A 228 5.49 16.82 -9.96
CA PHE A 228 5.82 16.17 -11.24
C PHE A 228 4.67 16.23 -12.25
N ALA A 229 3.42 16.02 -11.81
CA ALA A 229 2.25 16.00 -12.68
C ALA A 229 1.47 17.33 -12.69
N GLY A 230 1.73 18.24 -11.74
CA GLY A 230 0.98 19.47 -11.58
C GLY A 230 -0.44 19.24 -11.04
N ASN A 231 -1.28 20.31 -11.09
CA ASN A 231 -2.67 20.27 -10.62
C ASN A 231 -3.60 20.82 -11.73
N ILE A 232 -3.84 20.02 -12.76
CA ILE A 232 -4.60 20.41 -13.96
C ILE A 232 -5.97 19.74 -13.89
N GLU A 233 -7.04 20.55 -13.90
CA GLU A 233 -8.42 20.04 -13.87
C GLU A 233 -8.71 19.13 -15.05
N GLY A 234 -9.38 18.00 -14.77
CA GLY A 234 -9.73 17.01 -15.78
C GLY A 234 -8.56 16.18 -16.31
N VAL A 235 -7.29 16.52 -15.96
CA VAL A 235 -6.08 15.85 -16.48
C VAL A 235 -5.28 15.19 -15.35
N THR A 236 -4.84 15.96 -14.35
CA THR A 236 -3.95 15.46 -13.28
C THR A 236 -4.47 15.72 -11.88
N ARG A 237 -5.57 16.48 -11.73
CA ARG A 237 -6.15 16.84 -10.44
C ARG A 237 -6.77 15.62 -9.77
N THR A 238 -6.04 15.03 -8.82
CA THR A 238 -6.54 14.01 -7.89
C THR A 238 -7.30 14.67 -6.71
N ILE A 239 -7.98 13.88 -5.87
CA ILE A 239 -8.68 14.41 -4.69
C ILE A 239 -7.74 15.16 -3.74
N PRO A 240 -6.54 14.64 -3.35
CA PRO A 240 -5.60 15.41 -2.53
C PRO A 240 -5.19 16.76 -3.16
N LEU A 241 -5.01 16.80 -4.48
CA LEU A 241 -4.72 18.03 -5.20
C LEU A 241 -5.91 19.00 -5.23
N ALA A 242 -7.14 18.49 -5.29
CA ALA A 242 -8.35 19.28 -5.19
C ALA A 242 -8.54 19.89 -3.79
N ILE A 243 -8.24 19.10 -2.74
CA ILE A 243 -8.27 19.57 -1.34
C ILE A 243 -7.28 20.74 -1.15
N GLU A 244 -6.04 20.56 -1.59
CA GLU A 244 -5.01 21.60 -1.47
C GLU A 244 -5.39 22.89 -2.21
N LEU A 245 -5.86 22.77 -3.45
CA LEU A 245 -6.32 23.93 -4.22
C LEU A 245 -7.47 24.65 -3.54
N ALA A 246 -8.42 23.91 -2.96
CA ALA A 246 -9.54 24.50 -2.23
C ALA A 246 -9.08 25.23 -0.96
N LEU A 247 -8.11 24.67 -0.22
CA LEU A 247 -7.51 25.30 0.96
C LEU A 247 -6.73 26.56 0.58
N SER A 248 -5.86 26.50 -0.43
CA SER A 248 -5.05 27.65 -0.89
C SER A 248 -5.91 28.77 -1.47
N SER A 249 -7.10 28.43 -1.99
CA SER A 249 -8.09 29.39 -2.53
C SER A 249 -9.13 29.84 -1.48
N ASN A 250 -8.92 29.54 -0.19
CA ASN A 250 -9.82 29.85 0.93
C ASN A 250 -11.26 29.33 0.76
N ARG A 251 -11.44 28.21 0.03
CA ARG A 251 -12.73 27.54 -0.17
C ARG A 251 -12.86 26.35 0.78
N MET A 252 -13.01 26.63 2.07
CA MET A 252 -12.99 25.62 3.14
C MET A 252 -14.08 24.55 2.96
N GLU A 253 -15.30 24.92 2.53
CA GLU A 253 -16.39 23.95 2.32
C GLU A 253 -16.06 22.93 1.22
N ALA A 254 -15.49 23.41 0.11
CA ALA A 254 -15.07 22.52 -0.98
C ALA A 254 -13.91 21.59 -0.54
N ALA A 255 -12.98 22.09 0.28
CA ALA A 255 -11.92 21.28 0.85
C ALA A 255 -12.48 20.17 1.76
N LEU A 256 -13.44 20.51 2.63
CA LEU A 256 -14.11 19.54 3.50
C LEU A 256 -14.91 18.51 2.70
N GLY A 257 -15.64 18.92 1.67
CA GLY A 257 -16.35 18.01 0.77
C GLY A 257 -15.41 17.00 0.10
N ALA A 258 -14.32 17.48 -0.49
CA ALA A 258 -13.31 16.62 -1.11
C ALA A 258 -12.60 15.70 -0.08
N ALA A 259 -12.33 16.18 1.13
CA ALA A 259 -11.75 15.36 2.20
C ALA A 259 -12.70 14.22 2.61
N LEU A 260 -14.01 14.49 2.72
CA LEU A 260 -15.00 13.45 3.00
C LEU A 260 -15.12 12.42 1.87
N MET A 261 -15.02 12.84 0.60
CA MET A 261 -14.95 11.89 -0.53
C MET A 261 -13.75 10.95 -0.39
N LEU A 262 -12.59 11.49 -0.04
CA LEU A 262 -11.37 10.69 0.15
C LEU A 262 -11.54 9.71 1.33
N ILE A 263 -12.09 10.16 2.45
CA ILE A 263 -12.38 9.31 3.61
C ILE A 263 -13.38 8.20 3.24
N ALA A 264 -14.46 8.53 2.52
CA ALA A 264 -15.43 7.55 2.06
C ALA A 264 -14.79 6.49 1.15
N LEU A 265 -13.86 6.88 0.29
CA LEU A 265 -13.09 5.93 -0.53
C LEU A 265 -12.20 5.02 0.34
N TYR A 266 -11.53 5.55 1.36
CA TYR A 266 -10.74 4.71 2.28
C TYR A 266 -11.62 3.73 3.05
N ILE A 267 -12.76 4.16 3.57
CA ILE A 267 -13.70 3.28 4.27
C ILE A 267 -14.22 2.19 3.32
N SER A 268 -14.60 2.57 2.09
CA SER A 268 -15.06 1.62 1.06
C SER A 268 -13.98 0.59 0.70
N LEU A 269 -12.72 1.03 0.58
CA LEU A 269 -11.58 0.15 0.32
C LEU A 269 -11.35 -0.84 1.48
N LEU A 270 -11.36 -0.34 2.71
CA LEU A 270 -11.17 -1.19 3.90
C LEU A 270 -12.32 -2.21 4.03
N ALA A 271 -13.56 -1.78 3.78
CA ALA A 271 -14.72 -2.66 3.79
C ALA A 271 -14.63 -3.73 2.69
N ALA A 272 -14.24 -3.35 1.48
CA ALA A 272 -14.04 -4.29 0.37
C ALA A 272 -12.89 -5.27 0.65
N GLY A 273 -11.77 -4.81 1.21
CA GLY A 273 -10.64 -5.64 1.63
C GLY A 273 -11.03 -6.64 2.73
N ALA A 274 -11.74 -6.17 3.75
CA ALA A 274 -12.23 -7.02 4.84
C ALA A 274 -13.23 -8.08 4.33
N LEU A 275 -14.14 -7.69 3.43
CA LEU A 275 -15.08 -8.61 2.80
C LEU A 275 -14.38 -9.66 1.95
N ALA A 276 -13.38 -9.26 1.15
CA ALA A 276 -12.59 -10.19 0.34
C ALA A 276 -11.87 -11.23 1.19
N LEU A 277 -11.25 -10.81 2.30
CA LEU A 277 -10.60 -11.70 3.26
C LEU A 277 -11.60 -12.64 3.95
N TRP A 278 -12.77 -12.13 4.33
CA TRP A 278 -13.83 -12.94 4.96
C TRP A 278 -14.38 -14.00 3.99
N LEU A 279 -14.68 -13.62 2.74
CA LEU A 279 -15.13 -14.56 1.71
C LEU A 279 -14.05 -15.62 1.37
N GLY A 280 -12.77 -15.23 1.37
CA GLY A 280 -11.65 -16.14 1.18
C GLY A 280 -11.59 -17.22 2.29
N ARG A 281 -11.83 -16.82 3.55
CA ARG A 281 -11.91 -17.76 4.68
C ARG A 281 -13.07 -18.75 4.57
N LEU A 282 -14.24 -18.31 4.10
CA LEU A 282 -15.40 -19.18 3.90
C LEU A 282 -15.16 -20.24 2.82
N LYS A 283 -14.43 -19.91 1.76
CA LYS A 283 -14.09 -20.85 0.67
C LYS A 283 -12.97 -21.81 1.05
N GLY A 284 -12.08 -21.42 1.98
CA GLY A 284 -10.91 -22.20 2.39
C GLY A 284 -11.16 -23.26 3.47
N GLY A 285 -12.32 -23.29 4.12
CA GLY A 285 -12.82 -24.36 5.00
C GLY A 285 -11.92 -24.83 6.15
N ARG A 286 -10.94 -23.99 6.63
CA ARG A 286 -10.14 -24.27 7.84
C ARG A 286 -9.84 -22.98 8.60
N PRO A 287 -10.09 -22.92 9.91
CA PRO A 287 -9.49 -21.91 10.78
C PRO A 287 -7.98 -22.18 10.86
N LEU A 288 -7.17 -21.15 10.62
CA LEU A 288 -5.75 -21.16 10.98
C LEU A 288 -5.60 -20.95 12.49
#